data_a9606d077e40af05ff98df3bd0c5fc8f
#
_entry.id   a9606d077e40af05ff98df3bd0c5fc8f
#
_cell.length_a   1.000
_cell.length_b   1.000
_cell.length_c   1.000
_cell.angle_alpha   90.00
_cell.angle_beta   90.00
_cell.angle_gamma   90.00
#
_symmetry.space_group_name_H-M   'P 1'
#
loop_
_entity.id
_entity.type
_entity.pdbx_description
1 polymer ?
#
loop_
_entity_poly.entity_id
_entity_poly.type
_entity_poly.pdbx_seq_one_letter_code
_entity_poly.pdbx_strand_id
1 'polypeptide(L)'
;WDKANVRNIELLVGKVEDLLESWLSKPGNQPDLVVVDANHTYAATIRNFDLLAKHLPDHATIVFDDVYWSPEMARAWTEIRRHPRVTLSLDLFGLGIVFFRKESKKENYVLRW
;
A
#
# COMPACT_ATOMS: atom_id res chain seq x y z
N TRP A 1 -17.24 -10.86 -8.44
CA TRP A 1 -16.22 -10.99 -9.47
C TRP A 1 -16.64 -11.94 -10.57
N ASP A 2 -17.25 -13.05 -10.20
CA ASP A 2 -17.71 -14.03 -11.17
C ASP A 2 -18.76 -13.46 -12.11
N LYS A 3 -19.57 -12.52 -11.61
CA LYS A 3 -20.63 -11.89 -12.43
C LYS A 3 -20.07 -11.03 -13.55
N ALA A 4 -18.85 -10.55 -13.41
CA ALA A 4 -18.18 -9.73 -14.42
C ALA A 4 -17.42 -10.59 -15.44
N ASN A 5 -17.46 -11.91 -15.29
CA ASN A 5 -16.75 -12.85 -16.15
C ASN A 5 -15.24 -12.53 -16.26
N VAL A 6 -14.66 -12.09 -15.19
CA VAL A 6 -13.24 -11.73 -15.13
C VAL A 6 -12.45 -13.00 -14.82
N ARG A 7 -11.45 -13.31 -15.66
CA ARG A 7 -10.66 -14.53 -15.53
C ARG A 7 -9.24 -14.33 -15.02
N ASN A 8 -8.82 -13.08 -14.89
CA ASN A 8 -7.45 -12.73 -14.45
C ASN A 8 -7.38 -12.32 -12.98
N ILE A 9 -8.37 -12.76 -12.18
CA ILE A 9 -8.39 -12.50 -10.75
C ILE A 9 -8.20 -13.82 -10.00
N GLU A 10 -7.25 -13.82 -9.07
CA GLU A 10 -7.03 -14.93 -8.16
C GLU A 10 -7.48 -14.50 -6.78
N LEU A 11 -8.39 -15.25 -6.17
CA LEU A 11 -8.87 -14.97 -4.82
C LEU A 11 -8.14 -15.88 -3.82
N LEU A 12 -7.47 -15.23 -2.85
CA LEU A 12 -6.80 -15.92 -1.76
C LEU A 12 -7.63 -15.71 -0.49
N VAL A 13 -8.05 -16.82 0.14
CA VAL A 13 -8.89 -16.77 1.33
C VAL A 13 -8.05 -17.05 2.57
N GLY A 14 -8.10 -16.12 3.54
CA GLY A 14 -7.36 -16.24 4.78
C GLY A 14 -7.10 -14.86 5.37
N LYS A 15 -6.28 -14.84 6.41
CA LYS A 15 -5.87 -13.57 7.02
C LYS A 15 -4.78 -12.92 6.19
N VAL A 16 -4.87 -11.60 6.01
CA VAL A 16 -3.87 -10.83 5.26
C VAL A 16 -2.48 -11.05 5.86
N GLU A 17 -2.36 -11.07 7.18
CA GLU A 17 -1.10 -11.27 7.88
C GLU A 17 -0.39 -12.56 7.46
N ASP A 18 -1.15 -13.61 7.20
CA ASP A 18 -0.59 -14.92 6.87
C ASP A 18 -0.33 -15.06 5.37
N LEU A 19 -1.18 -14.47 4.54
CA LEU A 19 -1.14 -14.66 3.10
C LEU A 19 -0.23 -13.69 2.37
N LEU A 20 -0.13 -12.45 2.85
CA LEU A 20 0.57 -11.39 2.14
C LEU A 20 2.07 -11.71 2.01
N GLU A 21 2.73 -12.04 3.10
CA GLU A 21 4.16 -12.33 3.08
C GLU A 21 4.44 -13.55 2.21
N SER A 22 3.65 -14.60 2.35
CA SER A 22 3.81 -15.82 1.57
C SER A 22 3.66 -15.54 0.07
N TRP A 23 2.64 -14.76 -0.29
CA TRP A 23 2.39 -14.44 -1.69
C TRP A 23 3.50 -13.56 -2.28
N LEU A 24 3.93 -12.54 -1.54
CA LEU A 24 4.98 -11.63 -1.99
C LEU A 24 6.34 -12.31 -2.12
N SER A 25 6.58 -13.37 -1.34
CA SER A 25 7.85 -14.10 -1.37
C SER A 25 7.98 -15.02 -2.56
N LYS A 26 6.90 -15.30 -3.29
CA LYS A 26 6.96 -16.18 -4.44
C LYS A 26 7.59 -15.47 -5.64
N PRO A 27 8.53 -16.14 -6.35
CA PRO A 27 9.10 -15.56 -7.57
C PRO A 27 8.02 -15.25 -8.61
N GLY A 28 8.10 -14.08 -9.22
CA GLY A 28 7.14 -13.65 -10.23
C GLY A 28 5.94 -12.90 -9.69
N ASN A 29 5.72 -12.91 -8.37
CA ASN A 29 4.63 -12.13 -7.76
C ASN A 29 5.11 -10.72 -7.45
N GLN A 30 5.15 -9.88 -8.48
CA GLN A 30 5.60 -8.49 -8.37
C GLN A 30 4.52 -7.55 -8.92
N PRO A 31 3.55 -7.17 -8.09
CA PRO A 31 2.49 -6.29 -8.55
C PRO A 31 2.99 -4.88 -8.85
N ASP A 32 2.37 -4.26 -9.84
CA ASP A 32 2.65 -2.87 -10.19
C ASP A 32 1.82 -1.90 -9.36
N LEU A 33 0.65 -2.34 -8.91
CA LEU A 33 -0.28 -1.54 -8.13
C LEU A 33 -0.86 -2.38 -7.01
N VAL A 34 -0.83 -1.85 -5.80
CA VAL A 34 -1.43 -2.48 -4.63
C VAL A 34 -2.41 -1.49 -4.00
N VAL A 35 -3.63 -1.94 -3.76
CA VAL A 35 -4.63 -1.16 -3.03
C VAL A 35 -4.83 -1.80 -1.66
N VAL A 36 -4.58 -1.03 -0.61
CA VAL A 36 -4.75 -1.50 0.77
C VAL A 36 -6.02 -0.91 1.33
N ASP A 37 -7.00 -1.77 1.56
CA ASP A 37 -8.31 -1.40 2.10
C ASP A 37 -8.74 -2.48 3.11
N ALA A 38 -7.94 -2.65 4.12
CA ALA A 38 -8.19 -3.70 5.11
C ALA A 38 -7.65 -3.26 6.47
N ASN A 39 -8.35 -3.66 7.53
CA ASN A 39 -7.90 -3.54 8.91
C ASN A 39 -7.32 -2.15 9.25
N HIS A 40 -8.19 -1.24 9.62
CA HIS A 40 -7.85 0.17 9.88
C HIS A 40 -7.18 0.38 11.24
N THR A 41 -6.15 -0.42 11.57
CA THR A 41 -5.34 -0.22 12.77
C THR A 41 -3.95 0.24 12.40
N TYR A 42 -3.31 0.97 13.31
CA TYR A 42 -1.94 1.40 13.14
C TYR A 42 -0.99 0.20 12.94
N ALA A 43 -1.07 -0.77 13.84
CA ALA A 43 -0.16 -1.91 13.82
C ALA A 43 -0.27 -2.71 12.53
N ALA A 44 -1.50 -3.02 12.08
CA ALA A 44 -1.69 -3.79 10.86
C ALA A 44 -1.26 -3.00 9.63
N THR A 45 -1.57 -1.70 9.59
CA THR A 45 -1.20 -0.84 8.47
C THR A 45 0.31 -0.73 8.31
N ILE A 46 1.03 -0.49 9.40
CA ILE A 46 2.49 -0.38 9.36
C ILE A 46 3.12 -1.72 8.99
N ARG A 47 2.63 -2.83 9.56
CA ARG A 47 3.16 -4.16 9.24
C ARG A 47 2.96 -4.50 7.78
N ASN A 48 1.78 -4.26 7.25
CA ASN A 48 1.49 -4.52 5.83
C ASN A 48 2.35 -3.63 4.93
N PHE A 49 2.51 -2.37 5.29
CA PHE A 49 3.36 -1.47 4.53
C PHE A 49 4.82 -1.93 4.55
N ASP A 50 5.34 -2.34 5.71
CA ASP A 50 6.73 -2.81 5.82
C ASP A 50 6.98 -4.03 4.93
N LEU A 51 6.03 -4.98 4.88
CA LEU A 51 6.10 -6.12 3.99
C LEU A 51 6.12 -5.69 2.52
N LEU A 52 5.22 -4.78 2.15
CA LEU A 52 5.16 -4.27 0.79
C LEU A 52 6.44 -3.53 0.43
N ALA A 53 6.94 -2.67 1.30
CA ALA A 53 8.16 -1.91 1.05
C ALA A 53 9.38 -2.81 0.90
N LYS A 54 9.38 -3.98 1.54
CA LYS A 54 10.45 -4.95 1.45
C LYS A 54 10.43 -5.72 0.13
N HIS A 55 9.25 -6.03 -0.39
CA HIS A 55 9.10 -6.95 -1.52
C HIS A 55 8.73 -6.30 -2.85
N LEU A 56 8.14 -5.11 -2.83
CA LEU A 56 7.67 -4.49 -4.08
C LEU A 56 8.82 -3.92 -4.90
N PRO A 57 8.70 -3.98 -6.24
CA PRO A 57 9.67 -3.35 -7.12
C PRO A 57 9.58 -1.83 -7.05
N ASP A 58 10.64 -1.14 -7.53
CA ASP A 58 10.71 0.32 -7.47
C ASP A 58 9.62 1.04 -8.28
N HIS A 59 9.08 0.38 -9.29
CA HIS A 59 8.03 0.97 -10.13
C HIS A 59 6.62 0.78 -9.54
N ALA A 60 6.49 0.07 -8.43
CA ALA A 60 5.18 -0.20 -7.85
C ALA A 60 4.58 1.03 -7.18
N THR A 61 3.25 1.05 -7.17
CA THR A 61 2.45 2.09 -6.52
C THR A 61 1.57 1.44 -5.47
N ILE A 62 1.46 2.06 -4.30
CA ILE A 62 0.54 1.60 -3.25
C ILE A 62 -0.50 2.69 -3.01
N VAL A 63 -1.77 2.30 -2.99
CA VAL A 63 -2.89 3.17 -2.63
C VAL A 63 -3.44 2.69 -1.29
N PHE A 64 -3.49 3.61 -0.33
CA PHE A 64 -4.09 3.35 0.98
C PHE A 64 -5.42 4.07 1.07
N ASP A 65 -6.48 3.34 1.37
CA ASP A 65 -7.79 3.93 1.62
C ASP A 65 -7.93 4.31 3.10
N ASP A 66 -8.76 5.31 3.37
CA ASP A 66 -9.12 5.72 4.73
C ASP A 66 -7.93 6.10 5.61
N VAL A 67 -6.94 6.81 5.05
CA VAL A 67 -5.74 7.20 5.82
C VAL A 67 -6.06 8.17 6.97
N TYR A 68 -7.25 8.77 6.98
CA TYR A 68 -7.72 9.61 8.06
C TYR A 68 -8.92 9.04 8.80
N TRP A 69 -9.14 7.73 8.69
CA TRP A 69 -10.23 7.03 9.37
C TRP A 69 -10.23 7.26 10.89
N SER A 70 -9.05 7.34 11.48
CA SER A 70 -8.86 7.52 12.92
C SER A 70 -7.52 8.22 13.17
N PRO A 71 -7.29 8.72 14.40
CA PRO A 71 -5.96 9.26 14.75
C PRO A 71 -4.84 8.25 14.56
N GLU A 72 -5.07 6.96 14.83
CA GLU A 72 -4.01 5.97 14.63
C GLU A 72 -3.72 5.72 13.16
N MET A 73 -4.72 5.80 12.28
CA MET A 73 -4.49 5.69 10.85
C MET A 73 -3.73 6.91 10.32
N ALA A 74 -4.06 8.10 10.79
CA ALA A 74 -3.32 9.31 10.43
C ALA A 74 -1.86 9.22 10.85
N ARG A 75 -1.59 8.64 12.03
CA ARG A 75 -0.23 8.41 12.50
C ARG A 75 0.52 7.42 11.61
N ALA A 76 -0.15 6.32 11.24
CA ALA A 76 0.44 5.35 10.32
C ALA A 76 0.77 5.99 8.98
N TRP A 77 -0.14 6.78 8.43
CA TRP A 77 0.09 7.49 7.17
C TRP A 77 1.29 8.42 7.25
N THR A 78 1.43 9.15 8.35
CA THR A 78 2.58 10.03 8.56
C THR A 78 3.89 9.26 8.55
N GLU A 79 3.93 8.10 9.21
CA GLU A 79 5.14 7.26 9.23
C GLU A 79 5.45 6.66 7.87
N ILE A 80 4.41 6.23 7.13
CA ILE A 80 4.57 5.69 5.79
C ILE A 80 5.23 6.74 4.88
N ARG A 81 4.77 7.98 4.94
CA ARG A 81 5.33 9.05 4.12
C ARG A 81 6.79 9.36 4.45
N ARG A 82 7.23 9.06 5.65
CA ARG A 82 8.61 9.29 6.11
C ARG A 82 9.54 8.12 5.81
N HIS A 83 8.99 7.00 5.36
CA HIS A 83 9.82 5.82 5.09
C HIS A 83 10.87 6.11 4.02
N PRO A 84 12.13 5.63 4.20
CA PRO A 84 13.22 5.95 3.26
C PRO A 84 12.97 5.53 1.83
N ARG A 85 12.20 4.46 1.60
CA ARG A 85 11.88 3.99 0.26
C ARG A 85 10.80 4.81 -0.44
N VAL A 86 10.00 5.55 0.30
CA VAL A 86 8.95 6.39 -0.28
C VAL A 86 9.56 7.66 -0.83
N THR A 87 9.59 7.79 -2.15
CA THR A 87 10.17 8.95 -2.82
C THR A 87 9.13 9.99 -3.21
N LEU A 88 7.87 9.57 -3.34
CA LEU A 88 6.77 10.48 -3.65
C LEU A 88 5.54 10.00 -2.89
N SER A 89 4.84 10.91 -2.24
CA SER A 89 3.56 10.63 -1.63
C SER A 89 2.53 11.68 -2.01
N LEU A 90 1.30 11.23 -2.26
CA LEU A 90 0.17 12.09 -2.56
C LEU A 90 -0.90 11.85 -1.51
N ASP A 91 -1.35 12.93 -0.88
CA ASP A 91 -2.44 12.91 0.09
C ASP A 91 -3.67 13.54 -0.59
N LEU A 92 -4.67 12.71 -0.85
CA LEU A 92 -5.87 13.11 -1.57
C LEU A 92 -7.09 13.13 -0.66
N PHE A 93 -6.91 13.60 0.56
CA PHE A 93 -7.99 13.77 1.52
C PHE A 93 -8.73 12.46 1.80
N GLY A 94 -8.07 11.56 2.50
CA GLY A 94 -8.62 10.25 2.85
C GLY A 94 -8.04 9.11 2.04
N LEU A 95 -7.45 9.42 0.89
CA LEU A 95 -6.74 8.47 0.06
C LEU A 95 -5.27 8.84 0.02
N GLY A 96 -4.40 7.90 0.30
CA GLY A 96 -2.96 8.12 0.24
C GLY A 96 -2.31 7.27 -0.82
N ILE A 97 -1.40 7.84 -1.60
CA ILE A 97 -0.71 7.12 -2.66
C ILE A 97 0.79 7.30 -2.46
N VAL A 98 1.54 6.20 -2.53
CA VAL A 98 3.00 6.25 -2.38
C VAL A 98 3.69 5.56 -3.55
N PHE A 99 4.86 6.08 -3.89
CA PHE A 99 5.71 5.59 -4.97
C PHE A 99 7.12 5.37 -4.45
N PHE A 100 7.84 4.41 -5.04
CA PHE A 100 9.20 4.04 -4.64
C PHE A 100 10.28 4.39 -5.65
N ARG A 101 10.06 5.32 -6.55
CA ARG A 101 10.98 5.65 -7.63
C ARG A 101 12.34 6.10 -7.10
N LYS A 102 13.39 5.34 -7.37
CA LYS A 102 14.74 5.64 -6.88
C LYS A 102 15.35 6.91 -7.45
N GLU A 103 14.95 7.30 -8.64
CA GLU A 103 15.54 8.43 -9.37
C GLU A 103 14.94 9.76 -8.97
N SER A 104 13.88 9.75 -8.16
CA SER A 104 13.19 10.98 -7.78
C SER A 104 13.68 11.48 -6.43
N LYS A 105 13.72 12.81 -6.27
CA LYS A 105 13.88 13.40 -4.95
C LYS A 105 12.66 13.09 -4.11
N LYS A 106 12.83 13.00 -2.80
CA LYS A 106 11.71 12.77 -1.92
C LYS A 106 10.78 13.98 -1.95
N GLU A 107 9.52 13.77 -2.31
CA GLU A 107 8.49 14.79 -2.39
C GLU A 107 7.19 14.31 -1.78
N ASN A 108 6.52 15.19 -1.07
CA ASN A 108 5.22 14.91 -0.46
C ASN A 108 4.25 16.01 -0.86
N TYR A 109 3.09 15.61 -1.34
CA TYR A 109 2.05 16.54 -1.78
C TYR A 109 0.75 16.25 -1.06
N VAL A 110 0.01 17.33 -0.79
CA VAL A 110 -1.36 17.25 -0.27
C VAL A 110 -2.25 17.96 -1.29
N LEU A 111 -3.18 17.22 -1.88
CA LEU A 111 -4.10 17.75 -2.88
C LEU A 111 -5.50 17.76 -2.31
N ARG A 112 -6.16 18.89 -2.42
CA ARG A 112 -7.52 19.08 -1.93
C ARG A 112 -8.39 19.60 -3.06
N TRP A 113 -9.60 19.09 -3.11
CA TRP A 113 -10.60 19.56 -4.10
C TRP A 113 -11.87 20.05 -3.44
#